data_b454f9ac2f69c86f8b908e7f69d5a33b
#
_entry.id   b454f9ac2f69c86f8b908e7f69d5a33b
#
_cell.length_a   1.000
_cell.length_b   1.000
_cell.length_c   1.000
_cell.angle_alpha   90.00
_cell.angle_beta   90.00
_cell.angle_gamma   90.00
#
_symmetry.space_group_name_H-M   'P 1'
#
loop_
_entity.id
_entity.type
_entity.pdbx_description
1 polymer ?
#
loop_
_entity_poly.entity_id
_entity_poly.type
_entity_poly.pdbx_seq_one_letter_code
_entity_poly.pdbx_strand_id
1 'polypeptide(L)'
;VMKNMVLRAETKRLLNEEVVAAKKYDAVFYVNSIEASEMNQKSGRNNSFTVTMGADCAYFGEDLKVEKVPNTLSYVGNMAVAANADAVRMIMDKIIPLIPSKPVIHFIGNAPEELQKEYAGNPQCVFDGRVDDLRKYVKATEVVLAPIAYGTGVKTKVIEGMAMKMPVVTNYLGIDGLSVEVGHDLLMSDD
;
A
#
# COMPACT_ATOMS: atom_id res chain seq x y z
N VAL A 1 20.52 -21.48 3.64
CA VAL A 1 19.73 -22.73 3.69
C VAL A 1 18.96 -22.81 5.01
N MET A 2 19.61 -22.73 6.19
CA MET A 2 18.99 -22.87 7.52
C MET A 2 17.85 -21.85 7.78
N LYS A 3 18.04 -20.56 7.43
CA LYS A 3 17.02 -19.50 7.57
C LYS A 3 15.73 -19.85 6.80
N ASN A 4 15.85 -20.37 5.57
CA ASN A 4 14.69 -20.75 4.76
C ASN A 4 13.96 -21.98 5.32
N MET A 5 14.67 -22.91 5.96
CA MET A 5 14.05 -24.07 6.62
C MET A 5 13.24 -23.64 7.84
N VAL A 6 13.80 -22.76 8.67
CA VAL A 6 13.08 -22.19 9.84
C VAL A 6 11.84 -21.42 9.41
N LEU A 7 11.96 -20.55 8.39
CA LEU A 7 10.81 -19.80 7.87
C LEU A 7 9.69 -20.71 7.34
N ARG A 8 10.05 -21.77 6.60
CA ARG A 8 9.05 -22.75 6.10
C ARG A 8 8.37 -23.52 7.23
N ALA A 9 9.10 -23.92 8.25
CA ALA A 9 8.55 -24.60 9.41
C ALA A 9 7.59 -23.67 10.17
N GLU A 10 7.97 -22.42 10.37
CA GLU A 10 7.16 -21.40 11.04
C GLU A 10 5.89 -21.06 10.23
N THR A 11 5.99 -20.88 8.92
CA THR A 11 4.83 -20.67 8.04
C THR A 11 3.83 -21.83 8.17
N LYS A 12 4.30 -23.08 8.18
CA LYS A 12 3.44 -24.25 8.34
C LYS A 12 2.79 -24.28 9.72
N ARG A 13 3.55 -23.92 10.77
CA ARG A 13 3.03 -23.85 12.14
C ARG A 13 1.92 -22.80 12.25
N LEU A 14 2.16 -21.58 11.75
CA LEU A 14 1.20 -20.49 11.77
C LEU A 14 -0.08 -20.86 11.02
N LEU A 15 0.05 -21.42 9.82
CA LEU A 15 -1.12 -21.88 9.06
C LEU A 15 -1.95 -22.92 9.83
N ASN A 16 -1.30 -23.85 10.52
CA ASN A 16 -2.02 -24.82 11.35
C ASN A 16 -2.77 -24.15 12.52
N GLU A 17 -2.15 -23.16 13.17
CA GLU A 17 -2.79 -22.39 14.24
C GLU A 17 -4.02 -21.61 13.72
N GLU A 18 -3.91 -20.99 12.54
CA GLU A 18 -5.03 -20.30 11.90
C GLU A 18 -6.17 -21.27 11.57
N VAL A 19 -5.88 -22.44 11.01
CA VAL A 19 -6.89 -23.48 10.75
C VAL A 19 -7.55 -23.97 12.02
N VAL A 20 -6.77 -24.17 13.09
CA VAL A 20 -7.32 -24.57 14.41
C VAL A 20 -8.22 -23.48 14.98
N ALA A 21 -7.82 -22.22 14.86
CA ALA A 21 -8.63 -21.08 15.27
C ALA A 21 -9.94 -21.00 14.47
N ALA A 22 -9.87 -21.12 13.14
CA ALA A 22 -11.06 -21.12 12.28
C ALA A 22 -12.06 -22.25 12.62
N LYS A 23 -11.56 -23.38 13.12
CA LYS A 23 -12.44 -24.47 13.59
C LYS A 23 -13.12 -24.23 14.93
N LYS A 24 -12.55 -23.33 15.76
CA LYS A 24 -13.06 -23.04 17.09
C LYS A 24 -14.10 -21.92 17.14
N TYR A 25 -14.00 -20.96 16.23
CA TYR A 25 -14.88 -19.80 16.22
C TYR A 25 -16.13 -20.05 15.36
N ASP A 26 -17.24 -19.38 15.69
CA ASP A 26 -18.48 -19.45 14.92
C ASP A 26 -18.36 -18.70 13.59
N ALA A 27 -17.61 -17.58 13.57
CA ALA A 27 -17.30 -16.79 12.39
C ALA A 27 -15.88 -16.24 12.46
N VAL A 28 -15.20 -16.19 11.31
CA VAL A 28 -13.87 -15.60 11.12
C VAL A 28 -13.95 -14.63 9.95
N PHE A 29 -13.39 -13.45 10.11
CA PHE A 29 -13.46 -12.41 9.10
C PHE A 29 -12.07 -12.13 8.51
N TYR A 30 -12.00 -12.05 7.19
CA TYR A 30 -10.81 -11.71 6.42
C TYR A 30 -11.06 -10.44 5.61
N VAL A 31 -10.04 -9.66 5.38
CA VAL A 31 -10.13 -8.45 4.54
C VAL A 31 -10.08 -8.76 3.04
N ASN A 32 -9.71 -9.98 2.69
CA ASN A 32 -9.54 -10.46 1.32
C ASN A 32 -10.40 -11.73 1.10
N SER A 33 -11.13 -11.77 0.00
CA SER A 33 -12.01 -12.90 -0.35
C SER A 33 -11.25 -14.18 -0.66
N ILE A 34 -10.04 -14.07 -1.19
CA ILE A 34 -9.17 -15.21 -1.50
C ILE A 34 -8.77 -15.89 -0.19
N GLU A 35 -8.33 -15.14 0.81
CA GLU A 35 -7.94 -15.65 2.13
C GLU A 35 -9.12 -16.32 2.84
N ALA A 36 -10.32 -15.70 2.81
CA ALA A 36 -11.52 -16.29 3.38
C ALA A 36 -11.88 -17.62 2.71
N SER A 37 -11.83 -17.69 1.37
CA SER A 37 -12.10 -18.89 0.60
C SER A 37 -11.10 -20.01 0.89
N GLU A 38 -9.81 -19.68 0.90
CA GLU A 38 -8.74 -20.63 1.23
C GLU A 38 -8.90 -21.19 2.65
N MET A 39 -9.26 -20.34 3.63
CA MET A 39 -9.45 -20.81 5.00
C MET A 39 -10.67 -21.72 5.12
N ASN A 40 -11.78 -21.44 4.44
CA ASN A 40 -12.92 -22.36 4.36
C ASN A 40 -12.50 -23.72 3.81
N GLN A 41 -11.70 -23.73 2.74
CA GLN A 41 -11.20 -24.98 2.16
C GLN A 41 -10.26 -25.73 3.12
N LYS A 42 -9.30 -25.03 3.73
CA LYS A 42 -8.28 -25.62 4.63
C LYS A 42 -8.89 -26.10 5.95
N SER A 43 -9.87 -25.39 6.50
CA SER A 43 -10.53 -25.76 7.75
C SER A 43 -11.62 -26.82 7.57
N GLY A 44 -12.16 -26.97 6.36
CA GLY A 44 -13.32 -27.80 6.07
C GLY A 44 -14.62 -27.24 6.65
N ARG A 45 -14.65 -25.93 6.98
CA ARG A 45 -15.83 -25.22 7.49
C ARG A 45 -16.22 -24.11 6.52
N ASN A 46 -17.44 -23.62 6.61
CA ASN A 46 -17.94 -22.49 5.82
C ASN A 46 -18.29 -21.32 6.74
N ASN A 47 -17.31 -20.90 7.55
CA ASN A 47 -17.48 -19.87 8.57
C ASN A 47 -16.46 -18.72 8.45
N SER A 48 -15.69 -18.70 7.36
CA SER A 48 -14.80 -17.59 7.03
C SER A 48 -15.47 -16.68 6.01
N PHE A 49 -15.58 -15.42 6.35
CA PHE A 49 -16.31 -14.40 5.58
C PHE A 49 -15.37 -13.24 5.23
N THR A 50 -15.69 -12.55 4.15
CA THR A 50 -14.94 -11.35 3.75
C THR A 50 -15.63 -10.11 4.29
N VAL A 51 -14.84 -9.27 4.97
CA VAL A 51 -15.19 -7.88 5.32
C VAL A 51 -14.07 -7.01 4.78
N THR A 52 -14.28 -6.44 3.60
CA THR A 52 -13.26 -5.63 2.93
C THR A 52 -12.94 -4.35 3.71
N MET A 53 -11.69 -3.94 3.66
CA MET A 53 -11.33 -2.60 4.14
C MET A 53 -11.94 -1.54 3.23
N GLY A 54 -12.37 -0.43 3.85
CA GLY A 54 -12.85 0.75 3.16
C GLY A 54 -12.07 2.00 3.59
N ALA A 55 -12.37 3.11 2.93
CA ALA A 55 -11.95 4.44 3.34
C ALA A 55 -13.17 5.29 3.68
N ASP A 56 -13.04 6.17 4.65
CA ASP A 56 -14.07 7.17 4.95
C ASP A 56 -14.11 8.21 3.81
N CYS A 57 -15.00 7.98 2.83
CA CYS A 57 -15.13 8.84 1.67
C CYS A 57 -15.60 10.26 2.01
N ALA A 58 -16.27 10.46 3.14
CA ALA A 58 -16.64 11.80 3.60
C ALA A 58 -15.40 12.56 4.08
N TYR A 59 -14.58 11.92 4.89
CA TYR A 59 -13.33 12.49 5.38
C TYR A 59 -12.30 12.68 4.29
N PHE A 60 -11.94 11.64 3.54
CA PHE A 60 -10.92 11.71 2.51
C PHE A 60 -11.36 12.51 1.28
N GLY A 61 -12.65 12.45 0.92
CA GLY A 61 -13.22 13.13 -0.22
C GLY A 61 -13.52 14.61 0.00
N GLU A 62 -13.38 15.12 1.23
CA GLU A 62 -13.61 16.53 1.57
C GLU A 62 -12.82 17.45 0.63
N ASP A 63 -13.50 18.49 0.14
CA ASP A 63 -12.89 19.49 -0.74
C ASP A 63 -12.05 20.48 0.08
N LEU A 64 -10.80 20.09 0.30
CA LEU A 64 -9.82 20.95 0.93
C LEU A 64 -9.28 21.94 -0.13
N LYS A 65 -9.34 23.23 0.17
CA LYS A 65 -8.74 24.27 -0.68
C LYS A 65 -7.21 24.24 -0.56
N VAL A 66 -6.61 23.28 -1.25
CA VAL A 66 -5.15 23.11 -1.31
C VAL A 66 -4.68 23.47 -2.71
N GLU A 67 -3.69 24.35 -2.80
CA GLU A 67 -3.05 24.69 -4.06
C GLU A 67 -2.21 23.50 -4.54
N LYS A 68 -2.44 23.07 -5.78
CA LYS A 68 -1.65 22.00 -6.40
C LYS A 68 -0.29 22.51 -6.83
N VAL A 69 0.75 21.74 -6.51
CA VAL A 69 2.12 22.01 -6.97
C VAL A 69 2.36 21.16 -8.22
N PRO A 70 2.60 21.79 -9.38
CA PRO A 70 2.84 21.08 -10.62
C PRO A 70 4.09 20.18 -10.56
N ASN A 71 4.09 19.10 -11.33
CA ASN A 71 5.18 18.14 -11.45
C ASN A 71 5.59 17.52 -10.11
N THR A 72 4.59 17.22 -9.26
CA THR A 72 4.79 16.57 -7.96
C THR A 72 3.99 15.29 -7.83
N LEU A 73 4.57 14.32 -7.15
CA LEU A 73 3.98 13.02 -6.83
C LEU A 73 3.95 12.85 -5.32
N SER A 74 3.10 11.97 -4.83
CA SER A 74 3.11 11.57 -3.43
C SER A 74 3.13 10.05 -3.25
N TYR A 75 3.80 9.59 -2.21
CA TYR A 75 3.76 8.22 -1.69
C TYR A 75 3.44 8.27 -0.20
N VAL A 76 2.44 7.53 0.24
CA VAL A 76 2.02 7.48 1.65
C VAL A 76 2.42 6.15 2.28
N GLY A 77 3.05 6.18 3.45
CA GLY A 77 3.37 4.96 4.18
C GLY A 77 4.31 5.16 5.37
N ASN A 78 4.36 4.15 6.23
CA ASN A 78 5.41 4.06 7.25
C ASN A 78 6.63 3.37 6.64
N MET A 79 7.65 4.14 6.25
CA MET A 79 8.87 3.66 5.62
C MET A 79 9.81 2.91 6.59
N ALA A 80 9.48 2.84 7.89
CA ALA A 80 10.15 1.91 8.80
C ALA A 80 9.77 0.43 8.53
N VAL A 81 8.67 0.20 7.79
CA VAL A 81 8.29 -1.13 7.31
C VAL A 81 9.08 -1.44 6.03
N ALA A 82 9.75 -2.58 5.99
CA ALA A 82 10.67 -2.96 4.91
C ALA A 82 10.02 -2.85 3.50
N ALA A 83 8.79 -3.33 3.33
CA ALA A 83 8.09 -3.24 2.04
C ALA A 83 7.89 -1.79 1.55
N ASN A 84 7.66 -0.84 2.47
CA ASN A 84 7.54 0.57 2.12
C ASN A 84 8.90 1.21 1.84
N ALA A 85 9.96 0.83 2.57
CA ALA A 85 11.32 1.28 2.26
C ALA A 85 11.78 0.79 0.88
N ASP A 86 11.47 -0.46 0.53
CA ASP A 86 11.78 -1.01 -0.78
C ASP A 86 10.94 -0.34 -1.90
N ALA A 87 9.70 0.08 -1.60
CA ALA A 87 8.92 0.89 -2.52
C ALA A 87 9.55 2.28 -2.75
N VAL A 88 10.12 2.93 -1.71
CA VAL A 88 10.88 4.19 -1.88
C VAL A 88 12.05 3.98 -2.85
N ARG A 89 12.85 2.92 -2.66
CA ARG A 89 13.97 2.58 -3.55
C ARG A 89 13.49 2.29 -4.98
N MET A 90 12.41 1.54 -5.13
CA MET A 90 11.79 1.28 -6.43
C MET A 90 11.39 2.60 -7.12
N ILE A 91 10.75 3.51 -6.41
CA ILE A 91 10.35 4.81 -6.95
C ILE A 91 11.58 5.63 -7.35
N MET A 92 12.53 5.82 -6.44
CA MET A 92 13.66 6.71 -6.66
C MET A 92 14.68 6.18 -7.67
N ASP A 93 14.95 4.86 -7.66
CA ASP A 93 16.02 4.28 -8.44
C ASP A 93 15.55 3.75 -9.80
N LYS A 94 14.24 3.43 -9.93
CA LYS A 94 13.72 2.80 -11.15
C LYS A 94 12.64 3.63 -11.85
N ILE A 95 11.73 4.28 -11.12
CA ILE A 95 10.57 4.97 -11.72
C ILE A 95 10.92 6.43 -12.04
N ILE A 96 11.36 7.22 -11.07
CA ILE A 96 11.65 8.64 -11.24
C ILE A 96 12.64 8.90 -12.39
N PRO A 97 13.73 8.12 -12.56
CA PRO A 97 14.68 8.35 -13.66
C PRO A 97 14.08 8.20 -15.06
N LEU A 98 13.00 7.44 -15.20
CA LEU A 98 12.31 7.20 -16.47
C LEU A 98 11.30 8.29 -16.83
N ILE A 99 10.93 9.16 -15.88
CA ILE A 99 9.97 10.25 -16.11
C ILE A 99 10.71 11.48 -16.64
N PRO A 100 10.47 11.90 -17.91
CA PRO A 100 11.24 13.00 -18.53
C PRO A 100 11.10 14.34 -17.79
N SER A 101 9.94 14.61 -17.18
CA SER A 101 9.70 15.85 -16.42
C SER A 101 10.45 15.91 -15.10
N LYS A 102 11.06 14.81 -14.66
CA LYS A 102 11.78 14.68 -13.38
C LYS A 102 10.97 15.24 -12.21
N PRO A 103 9.82 14.67 -11.88
CA PRO A 103 8.96 15.19 -10.83
C PRO A 103 9.61 15.10 -9.47
N VAL A 104 9.16 15.95 -8.55
CA VAL A 104 9.47 15.82 -7.12
C VAL A 104 8.47 14.84 -6.50
N ILE A 105 8.97 13.90 -5.71
CA ILE A 105 8.11 12.99 -4.95
C ILE A 105 8.18 13.29 -3.46
N HIS A 106 7.00 13.39 -2.85
CA HIS A 106 6.77 13.57 -1.43
C HIS A 106 6.49 12.22 -0.76
N PHE A 107 7.38 11.80 0.12
CA PHE A 107 7.22 10.61 0.95
C PHE A 107 6.61 11.00 2.29
N ILE A 108 5.29 10.77 2.44
CA ILE A 108 4.49 11.19 3.58
C ILE A 108 4.38 10.04 4.58
N GLY A 109 4.91 10.22 5.76
CA GLY A 109 4.93 9.26 6.85
C GLY A 109 6.32 9.09 7.47
N ASN A 110 6.41 8.22 8.48
CA ASN A 110 7.66 8.01 9.19
C ASN A 110 8.71 7.36 8.29
N ALA A 111 9.88 7.98 8.15
CA ALA A 111 11.03 7.46 7.41
C ALA A 111 12.26 7.34 8.35
N PRO A 112 12.91 6.17 8.42
CA PRO A 112 14.16 6.02 9.15
C PRO A 112 15.26 6.93 8.62
N GLU A 113 16.11 7.40 9.51
CA GLU A 113 17.20 8.34 9.18
C GLU A 113 18.15 7.75 8.13
N GLU A 114 18.40 6.45 8.19
CA GLU A 114 19.23 5.73 7.23
C GLU A 114 18.66 5.83 5.81
N LEU A 115 17.35 5.62 5.66
CA LEU A 115 16.69 5.75 4.36
C LEU A 115 16.70 7.19 3.84
N GLN A 116 16.53 8.19 4.72
CA GLN A 116 16.62 9.59 4.35
C GLN A 116 18.05 9.94 3.87
N LYS A 117 19.09 9.39 4.49
CA LYS A 117 20.49 9.57 4.10
C LYS A 117 20.81 8.97 2.72
N GLU A 118 20.14 7.87 2.33
CA GLU A 118 20.31 7.26 0.99
C GLU A 118 20.01 8.26 -0.13
N TYR A 119 19.06 9.18 0.09
CA TYR A 119 18.61 10.16 -0.91
C TYR A 119 18.90 11.61 -0.52
N ALA A 120 19.77 11.83 0.47
CA ALA A 120 20.14 13.16 0.90
C ALA A 120 20.75 13.97 -0.25
N GLY A 121 20.24 15.18 -0.47
CA GLY A 121 20.69 16.06 -1.56
C GLY A 121 20.07 15.75 -2.94
N ASN A 122 19.24 14.74 -3.06
CA ASN A 122 18.47 14.53 -4.29
C ASN A 122 17.27 15.50 -4.33
N PRO A 123 17.22 16.47 -5.28
CA PRO A 123 16.15 17.47 -5.30
C PRO A 123 14.77 16.92 -5.67
N GLN A 124 14.71 15.68 -6.16
CA GLN A 124 13.45 15.01 -6.50
C GLN A 124 12.86 14.22 -5.33
N CYS A 125 13.54 14.11 -4.19
CA CYS A 125 13.13 13.33 -3.04
C CYS A 125 12.88 14.22 -1.82
N VAL A 126 11.64 14.25 -1.35
CA VAL A 126 11.25 14.99 -0.13
C VAL A 126 10.62 14.02 0.86
N PHE A 127 11.17 13.96 2.06
CA PHE A 127 10.56 13.23 3.17
C PHE A 127 9.84 14.22 4.09
N ASP A 128 8.50 14.24 4.02
CA ASP A 128 7.66 15.15 4.84
C ASP A 128 7.54 14.70 6.29
N GLY A 129 7.89 13.41 6.56
CA GLY A 129 7.73 12.85 7.88
C GLY A 129 6.26 12.58 8.24
N ARG A 130 5.98 12.44 9.54
CA ARG A 130 4.60 12.33 10.04
C ARG A 130 3.94 13.69 10.01
N VAL A 131 2.77 13.75 9.41
CA VAL A 131 1.97 14.96 9.26
C VAL A 131 0.64 14.83 9.99
N ASP A 132 0.07 15.95 10.45
CA ASP A 132 -1.20 15.95 11.19
C ASP A 132 -2.39 15.60 10.29
N ASP A 133 -2.40 16.11 9.07
CA ASP A 133 -3.45 15.83 8.07
C ASP A 133 -2.82 15.52 6.71
N LEU A 134 -2.68 14.21 6.43
CA LEU A 134 -2.07 13.72 5.20
C LEU A 134 -2.80 14.19 3.93
N ARG A 135 -4.11 14.48 4.02
CA ARG A 135 -4.93 14.89 2.89
C ARG A 135 -4.43 16.19 2.26
N LYS A 136 -3.95 17.13 3.08
CA LYS A 136 -3.38 18.41 2.61
C LYS A 136 -2.13 18.18 1.76
N TYR A 137 -1.27 17.29 2.19
CA TYR A 137 -0.03 16.96 1.48
C TYR A 137 -0.31 16.17 0.20
N VAL A 138 -1.16 15.15 0.27
CA VAL A 138 -1.52 14.34 -0.90
C VAL A 138 -2.25 15.18 -1.94
N LYS A 139 -3.25 15.97 -1.53
CA LYS A 139 -4.03 16.82 -2.46
C LYS A 139 -3.22 17.96 -3.07
N ALA A 140 -2.09 18.34 -2.47
CA ALA A 140 -1.16 19.30 -3.04
C ALA A 140 -0.35 18.73 -4.22
N THR A 141 -0.25 17.42 -4.36
CA THR A 141 0.43 16.76 -5.47
C THR A 141 -0.51 16.45 -6.63
N GLU A 142 0.04 16.07 -7.79
CA GLU A 142 -0.75 15.73 -8.96
C GLU A 142 -1.19 14.27 -9.00
N VAL A 143 -0.33 13.35 -8.53
CA VAL A 143 -0.55 11.91 -8.62
C VAL A 143 -0.09 11.21 -7.34
N VAL A 144 -0.88 10.23 -6.89
CA VAL A 144 -0.47 9.27 -5.86
C VAL A 144 0.22 8.10 -6.55
N LEU A 145 1.48 7.89 -6.26
CA LEU A 145 2.27 6.78 -6.75
C LEU A 145 2.38 5.72 -5.64
N ALA A 146 1.80 4.55 -5.87
CA ALA A 146 1.68 3.51 -4.85
C ALA A 146 2.18 2.13 -5.31
N PRO A 147 3.45 2.00 -5.77
CA PRO A 147 3.98 0.69 -6.10
C PRO A 147 4.15 -0.14 -4.83
N ILE A 148 3.80 -1.41 -4.91
CA ILE A 148 3.91 -2.36 -3.82
C ILE A 148 5.03 -3.34 -4.14
N ALA A 149 6.08 -3.33 -3.32
CA ALA A 149 7.23 -4.20 -3.54
C ALA A 149 6.89 -5.67 -3.25
N TYR A 150 6.14 -5.92 -2.18
CA TYR A 150 5.63 -7.24 -1.78
C TYR A 150 4.58 -7.11 -0.66
N GLY A 151 3.92 -8.22 -0.36
CA GLY A 151 2.88 -8.31 0.68
C GLY A 151 1.50 -8.55 0.09
N THR A 152 0.64 -9.18 0.88
CA THR A 152 -0.75 -9.52 0.54
C THR A 152 -1.75 -8.52 1.11
N GLY A 153 -3.01 -8.66 0.73
CA GLY A 153 -4.14 -7.91 1.27
C GLY A 153 -4.31 -6.50 0.71
N VAL A 154 -5.42 -5.90 1.07
CA VAL A 154 -5.84 -4.57 0.60
C VAL A 154 -4.84 -3.48 1.02
N LYS A 155 -4.49 -2.62 0.08
CA LYS A 155 -3.53 -1.53 0.28
C LYS A 155 -4.27 -0.22 0.59
N THR A 156 -4.30 0.18 1.85
CA THR A 156 -5.02 1.37 2.33
C THR A 156 -4.62 2.64 1.56
N LYS A 157 -3.33 2.81 1.23
CA LYS A 157 -2.85 3.96 0.47
C LYS A 157 -3.47 4.09 -0.92
N VAL A 158 -3.87 2.98 -1.55
CA VAL A 158 -4.56 2.96 -2.85
C VAL A 158 -6.01 3.43 -2.67
N ILE A 159 -6.75 2.81 -1.73
CA ILE A 159 -8.16 3.18 -1.48
C ILE A 159 -8.30 4.60 -0.91
N GLU A 160 -7.38 5.03 -0.05
CA GLU A 160 -7.34 6.40 0.48
C GLU A 160 -7.03 7.42 -0.63
N GLY A 161 -6.09 7.12 -1.52
CA GLY A 161 -5.78 7.94 -2.69
C GLY A 161 -7.00 8.12 -3.61
N MET A 162 -7.71 7.03 -3.92
CA MET A 162 -8.95 7.08 -4.68
C MET A 162 -10.05 7.85 -3.94
N ALA A 163 -10.22 7.64 -2.62
CA ALA A 163 -11.19 8.35 -1.80
C ALA A 163 -10.90 9.87 -1.74
N MET A 164 -9.63 10.28 -1.82
CA MET A 164 -9.22 11.68 -1.97
C MET A 164 -9.45 12.25 -3.38
N LYS A 165 -9.98 11.44 -4.31
CA LYS A 165 -10.20 11.81 -5.72
C LYS A 165 -8.89 12.16 -6.44
N MET A 166 -7.80 11.52 -6.03
CA MET A 166 -6.49 11.68 -6.66
C MET A 166 -6.29 10.67 -7.79
N PRO A 167 -5.62 11.01 -8.88
CA PRO A 167 -5.08 10.02 -9.80
C PRO A 167 -4.14 9.08 -9.03
N VAL A 168 -4.39 7.77 -9.12
CA VAL A 168 -3.56 6.75 -8.45
C VAL A 168 -2.88 5.89 -9.51
N VAL A 169 -1.58 5.71 -9.37
CA VAL A 169 -0.79 4.77 -10.17
C VAL A 169 -0.20 3.71 -9.24
N THR A 170 -0.44 2.45 -9.55
CA THR A 170 0.03 1.32 -8.75
C THR A 170 0.44 0.14 -9.65
N ASN A 171 0.86 -0.97 -9.05
CA ASN A 171 1.11 -2.24 -9.74
C ASN A 171 0.06 -3.29 -9.39
N TYR A 172 0.16 -4.50 -9.95
CA TYR A 172 -0.79 -5.59 -9.71
C TYR A 172 -1.00 -5.88 -8.22
N LEU A 173 0.06 -5.86 -7.40
CA LEU A 173 -0.06 -6.08 -5.95
C LEU A 173 -0.83 -4.96 -5.24
N GLY A 174 -0.91 -3.78 -5.82
CA GLY A 174 -1.64 -2.65 -5.24
C GLY A 174 -3.16 -2.76 -5.37
N ILE A 175 -3.64 -3.53 -6.35
CA ILE A 175 -5.07 -3.78 -6.57
C ILE A 175 -5.56 -5.09 -5.94
N ASP A 176 -4.67 -5.85 -5.29
CA ASP A 176 -5.02 -7.12 -4.64
C ASP A 176 -6.16 -6.93 -3.63
N GLY A 177 -7.24 -7.68 -3.82
CA GLY A 177 -8.45 -7.61 -3.00
C GLY A 177 -9.36 -6.40 -3.27
N LEU A 178 -9.08 -5.59 -4.30
CA LEU A 178 -9.93 -4.48 -4.73
C LEU A 178 -10.77 -4.86 -5.95
N SER A 179 -11.99 -4.33 -6.01
CA SER A 179 -12.84 -4.38 -7.19
C SER A 179 -12.72 -3.03 -7.91
N VAL A 180 -11.79 -2.93 -8.85
CA VAL A 180 -11.48 -1.70 -9.59
C VAL A 180 -11.42 -1.96 -11.10
N GLU A 181 -11.79 -0.96 -11.88
CA GLU A 181 -11.61 -0.93 -13.34
C GLU A 181 -10.31 -0.19 -13.68
N VAL A 182 -9.29 -0.96 -14.08
CA VAL A 182 -7.99 -0.40 -14.48
C VAL A 182 -8.16 0.46 -15.73
N GLY A 183 -7.57 1.64 -15.72
CA GLY A 183 -7.72 2.65 -16.78
C GLY A 183 -8.89 3.61 -16.57
N HIS A 184 -9.81 3.30 -15.65
CA HIS A 184 -10.92 4.16 -15.26
C HIS A 184 -10.74 4.66 -13.81
N ASP A 185 -10.67 3.75 -12.83
CA ASP A 185 -10.58 4.10 -11.41
C ASP A 185 -9.15 4.47 -10.99
N LEU A 186 -8.17 3.81 -11.61
CA LEU A 186 -6.74 4.02 -11.39
C LEU A 186 -5.94 3.52 -12.59
N LEU A 187 -4.63 3.85 -12.62
CA LEU A 187 -3.69 3.27 -13.58
C LEU A 187 -2.85 2.19 -12.91
N MET A 188 -2.60 1.12 -13.67
CA MET A 188 -1.77 0.00 -13.22
C MET A 188 -0.70 -0.32 -14.27
N SER A 189 0.53 -0.55 -13.81
CA SER A 189 1.63 -1.13 -14.60
C SER A 189 2.52 -1.98 -13.69
N ASP A 190 3.03 -3.07 -14.25
CA ASP A 190 4.04 -3.94 -13.61
C ASP A 190 5.42 -3.79 -14.27
N ASP A 191 5.51 -2.98 -15.34
CA ASP A 191 6.73 -2.65 -16.08
C ASP A 191 7.37 -1.35 -15.59
#